data_fa1da824ed8a1452c0ff4d1bc1aa8f12
#
_entry.id   fa1da824ed8a1452c0ff4d1bc1aa8f12
#
_cell.length_a   1.000
_cell.length_b   1.000
_cell.length_c   1.000
_cell.angle_alpha   90.00
_cell.angle_beta   90.00
_cell.angle_gamma   90.00
#
_symmetry.space_group_name_H-M   'P 1'
#
loop_
_entity.id
_entity.type
_entity.pdbx_description
1 polymer ?
#
loop_
_entity_poly.entity_id
_entity_poly.type
_entity_poly.pdbx_seq_one_letter_code
_entity_poly.pdbx_strand_id
1 'polypeptide(L)'
;LAYDPDTEKIIFYAFYNGTTASASAIAMTINTSDITMGTRYEVQQGTGMASNSMSVGYDTLRNKAVFSWKGSNNNWMMRIANVASNGDITTVDGDTIITGQSAGHCAYATMTCVGNGLVAFIWSDTAAGNMHMKIGEIRSNNTMHIGSSPEAKVIASGTFEPKSAVYNS
;
A
#
# COMPACT_ATOMS: atom_id res chain seq x y z
N LEU A 1 -1.43 6.03 7.48
CA LEU A 1 -2.44 5.47 8.40
C LEU A 1 -3.65 5.00 7.61
N ALA A 2 -4.27 3.90 8.05
CA ALA A 2 -5.57 3.45 7.60
C ALA A 2 -6.44 3.08 8.82
N TYR A 3 -7.76 3.12 8.65
CA TYR A 3 -8.69 2.72 9.69
C TYR A 3 -9.45 1.47 9.24
N ASP A 4 -9.51 0.48 10.12
CA ASP A 4 -10.28 -0.74 10.00
C ASP A 4 -11.54 -0.60 10.87
N PRO A 5 -12.72 -0.39 10.27
CA PRO A 5 -13.96 -0.20 11.03
C PRO A 5 -14.50 -1.49 11.68
N ASP A 6 -14.12 -2.67 11.17
CA ASP A 6 -14.63 -3.93 11.69
C ASP A 6 -13.98 -4.33 13.01
N THR A 7 -12.69 -4.05 13.14
CA THR A 7 -11.93 -4.30 14.37
C THR A 7 -11.66 -3.05 15.19
N GLU A 8 -12.12 -1.88 14.72
CA GLU A 8 -11.89 -0.57 15.33
C GLU A 8 -10.39 -0.28 15.54
N LYS A 9 -9.55 -0.66 14.56
CA LYS A 9 -8.11 -0.49 14.62
C LYS A 9 -7.63 0.61 13.70
N ILE A 10 -6.65 1.36 14.16
CA ILE A 10 -5.82 2.21 13.30
C ILE A 10 -4.59 1.43 12.91
N ILE A 11 -4.34 1.31 11.61
CA ILE A 11 -3.18 0.65 11.06
C ILE A 11 -2.11 1.71 10.80
N PHE A 12 -1.06 1.69 11.61
CA PHE A 12 0.12 2.51 11.42
C PHE A 12 1.13 1.75 10.56
N TYR A 13 1.61 2.37 9.49
CA TYR A 13 2.58 1.80 8.59
C TYR A 13 3.76 2.75 8.46
N ALA A 14 4.97 2.27 8.74
CA ALA A 14 6.16 3.07 8.82
C ALA A 14 7.37 2.39 8.20
N PHE A 15 8.30 3.23 7.74
CA PHE A 15 9.61 2.82 7.27
C PHE A 15 10.64 3.00 8.41
N TYR A 16 11.40 1.94 8.65
CA TYR A 16 12.55 1.97 9.54
C TYR A 16 13.84 1.94 8.73
N ASN A 17 14.65 2.97 8.89
CA ASN A 17 15.93 3.12 8.19
C ASN A 17 17.09 2.84 9.18
N GLY A 18 17.15 1.60 9.68
CA GLY A 18 18.25 1.12 10.50
C GLY A 18 19.30 0.37 9.68
N THR A 19 20.08 -0.49 10.34
CA THR A 19 21.07 -1.36 9.69
C THR A 19 20.47 -2.25 8.62
N THR A 20 19.20 -2.63 8.78
CA THR A 20 18.40 -3.29 7.74
C THR A 20 17.12 -2.50 7.56
N ALA A 21 16.97 -1.88 6.40
CA ALA A 21 15.77 -1.15 6.06
C ALA A 21 14.54 -2.07 6.09
N SER A 22 13.45 -1.66 6.72
CA SER A 22 12.21 -2.43 6.76
C SER A 22 10.97 -1.56 6.72
N ALA A 23 9.92 -2.08 6.12
CA ALA A 23 8.57 -1.53 6.18
C ALA A 23 7.76 -2.38 7.16
N SER A 24 7.21 -1.77 8.18
CA SER A 24 6.49 -2.46 9.24
C SER A 24 5.17 -1.78 9.54
N ALA A 25 4.18 -2.58 9.93
CA ALA A 25 2.88 -2.10 10.36
C ALA A 25 2.55 -2.57 11.78
N ILE A 26 1.74 -1.79 12.47
CA ILE A 26 1.16 -2.13 13.77
C ILE A 26 -0.30 -1.69 13.72
N ALA A 27 -1.20 -2.59 14.09
CA ALA A 27 -2.60 -2.22 14.34
C ALA A 27 -2.75 -1.82 15.81
N MET A 28 -3.41 -0.70 16.04
CA MET A 28 -3.58 -0.14 17.39
C MET A 28 -5.01 0.25 17.66
N THR A 29 -5.43 0.15 18.91
CA THR A 29 -6.68 0.71 19.42
C THR A 29 -6.36 2.01 20.16
N ILE A 30 -7.10 3.06 19.84
CA ILE A 30 -7.00 4.34 20.56
C ILE A 30 -8.26 4.49 21.41
N ASN A 31 -8.09 4.52 22.71
CA ASN A 31 -9.12 4.86 23.69
C ASN A 31 -8.90 6.29 24.18
N THR A 32 -9.86 6.81 24.92
CA THR A 32 -9.78 8.19 25.47
C THR A 32 -8.57 8.44 26.37
N SER A 33 -8.00 7.40 26.95
CA SER A 33 -6.91 7.49 27.94
C SER A 33 -5.67 6.65 27.61
N ASP A 34 -5.73 5.81 26.56
CA ASP A 34 -4.64 4.87 26.27
C ASP A 34 -4.57 4.49 24.80
N ILE A 35 -3.39 4.00 24.37
CA ILE A 35 -3.14 3.41 23.07
C ILE A 35 -2.62 1.99 23.26
N THR A 36 -3.44 1.02 22.89
CA THR A 36 -3.04 -0.38 22.90
C THR A 36 -2.51 -0.79 21.54
N MET A 37 -1.26 -1.24 21.48
CA MET A 37 -0.60 -1.69 20.25
C MET A 37 -0.66 -3.21 20.12
N GLY A 38 -0.97 -3.69 18.92
CA GLY A 38 -0.82 -5.09 18.53
C GLY A 38 0.64 -5.46 18.24
N THR A 39 0.83 -6.67 17.74
CA THR A 39 2.15 -7.16 17.36
C THR A 39 2.67 -6.43 16.10
N ARG A 40 3.96 -6.10 16.09
CA ARG A 40 4.61 -5.56 14.90
C ARG A 40 4.57 -6.60 13.77
N TYR A 41 4.02 -6.21 12.65
CA TYR A 41 4.02 -6.97 11.42
C TYR A 41 5.07 -6.41 10.45
N GLU A 42 6.01 -7.26 10.01
CA GLU A 42 7.00 -6.89 9.02
C GLU A 42 6.42 -7.10 7.62
N VAL A 43 6.13 -6.00 6.92
CA VAL A 43 5.61 -6.04 5.55
C VAL A 43 6.72 -6.42 4.58
N GLN A 44 7.89 -5.80 4.72
CA GLN A 44 9.05 -6.08 3.87
C GLN A 44 10.34 -5.70 4.57
N GLN A 45 11.39 -6.48 4.31
CA GLN A 45 12.76 -6.22 4.76
C GLN A 45 13.71 -6.26 3.57
N GLY A 46 14.72 -5.42 3.56
CA GLY A 46 15.81 -5.46 2.57
C GLY A 46 16.28 -4.10 2.08
N THR A 47 17.33 -4.14 1.27
CA THR A 47 17.95 -2.96 0.66
C THR A 47 17.10 -2.43 -0.50
N GLY A 48 17.19 -1.13 -0.77
CA GLY A 48 16.52 -0.49 -1.92
C GLY A 48 15.08 -0.06 -1.69
N MET A 49 14.54 -0.26 -0.49
CA MET A 49 13.25 0.31 -0.11
C MET A 49 13.34 1.84 -0.01
N ALA A 50 12.27 2.51 -0.39
CA ALA A 50 12.18 3.97 -0.31
C ALA A 50 10.95 4.40 0.50
N SER A 51 11.17 5.24 1.49
CA SER A 51 10.12 5.78 2.36
C SER A 51 9.06 6.62 1.65
N ASN A 52 9.40 7.18 0.50
CA ASN A 52 8.54 8.06 -0.29
C ASN A 52 7.54 7.31 -1.21
N SER A 53 7.49 5.99 -1.13
CA SER A 53 6.63 5.14 -1.96
C SER A 53 5.90 4.10 -1.10
N MET A 54 5.49 4.47 0.10
CA MET A 54 4.78 3.60 1.03
C MET A 54 3.39 4.13 1.31
N SER A 55 2.41 3.26 1.21
CA SER A 55 1.02 3.58 1.55
C SER A 55 0.33 2.39 2.19
N VAL A 56 -0.66 2.67 3.00
CA VAL A 56 -1.60 1.70 3.55
C VAL A 56 -3.02 2.19 3.34
N GLY A 57 -3.90 1.28 2.94
CA GLY A 57 -5.34 1.50 2.84
C GLY A 57 -6.09 0.32 3.44
N TYR A 58 -7.39 0.51 3.67
CA TYR A 58 -8.28 -0.55 4.13
C TYR A 58 -9.49 -0.64 3.20
N ASP A 59 -9.76 -1.84 2.71
CA ASP A 59 -10.95 -2.14 1.91
C ASP A 59 -12.03 -2.76 2.80
N THR A 60 -13.12 -2.03 2.98
CA THR A 60 -14.24 -2.44 3.85
C THR A 60 -15.11 -3.53 3.24
N LEU A 61 -15.13 -3.70 1.91
CA LEU A 61 -15.90 -4.76 1.27
C LEU A 61 -15.27 -6.15 1.52
N ARG A 62 -13.95 -6.22 1.51
CA ARG A 62 -13.20 -7.47 1.69
C ARG A 62 -12.61 -7.61 3.09
N ASN A 63 -12.72 -6.55 3.91
CA ASN A 63 -12.13 -6.49 5.25
C ASN A 63 -10.63 -6.79 5.21
N LYS A 64 -9.91 -6.02 4.38
CA LYS A 64 -8.48 -6.23 4.11
C LYS A 64 -7.70 -4.94 4.20
N ALA A 65 -6.56 -5.02 4.88
CA ALA A 65 -5.51 -4.01 4.76
C ALA A 65 -4.71 -4.26 3.49
N VAL A 66 -4.38 -3.19 2.77
CA VAL A 66 -3.51 -3.21 1.60
C VAL A 66 -2.28 -2.39 1.92
N PHE A 67 -1.11 -2.99 1.83
CA PHE A 67 0.18 -2.34 2.00
C PHE A 67 0.85 -2.19 0.65
N SER A 68 1.46 -1.05 0.39
CA SER A 68 2.29 -0.87 -0.80
C SER A 68 3.64 -0.28 -0.46
N TRP A 69 4.67 -0.64 -1.22
CA TRP A 69 6.05 -0.17 -1.05
C TRP A 69 6.83 -0.26 -2.35
N LYS A 70 7.92 0.48 -2.43
CA LYS A 70 8.91 0.30 -3.49
C LYS A 70 9.89 -0.79 -3.08
N GLY A 71 9.97 -1.85 -3.87
CA GLY A 71 10.92 -2.95 -3.69
C GLY A 71 12.32 -2.65 -4.21
N SER A 72 13.26 -3.56 -3.96
CA SER A 72 14.67 -3.43 -4.33
C SER A 72 14.94 -3.29 -5.84
N ASN A 73 14.04 -3.81 -6.68
CA ASN A 73 14.15 -3.74 -8.14
C ASN A 73 13.45 -2.51 -8.73
N ASN A 74 13.20 -1.48 -7.94
CA ASN A 74 12.43 -0.30 -8.32
C ASN A 74 10.97 -0.61 -8.75
N ASN A 75 10.51 -1.83 -8.56
CA ASN A 75 9.11 -2.18 -8.74
C ASN A 75 8.29 -1.65 -7.57
N TRP A 76 7.09 -1.17 -7.86
CA TRP A 76 6.14 -0.90 -6.82
C TRP A 76 5.34 -2.17 -6.53
N MET A 77 5.38 -2.58 -5.28
CA MET A 77 4.83 -3.84 -4.76
C MET A 77 3.63 -3.56 -3.88
N MET A 78 2.78 -4.57 -3.74
CA MET A 78 1.71 -4.55 -2.77
C MET A 78 1.49 -5.92 -2.12
N ARG A 79 0.86 -5.92 -0.95
CA ARG A 79 0.45 -7.11 -0.19
C ARG A 79 -0.91 -6.87 0.45
N ILE A 80 -1.71 -7.93 0.50
CA ILE A 80 -3.00 -7.94 1.19
C ILE A 80 -2.84 -8.68 2.52
N ALA A 81 -3.43 -8.15 3.58
CA ALA A 81 -3.39 -8.74 4.90
C ALA A 81 -4.74 -8.65 5.64
N ASN A 82 -4.96 -9.58 6.55
CA ASN A 82 -6.02 -9.49 7.56
C ASN A 82 -5.52 -8.69 8.76
N VAL A 83 -6.45 -8.01 9.42
CA VAL A 83 -6.25 -7.40 10.74
C VAL A 83 -7.21 -8.10 11.70
N ALA A 84 -6.68 -8.72 12.72
CA ALA A 84 -7.48 -9.40 13.73
C ALA A 84 -7.89 -8.44 14.86
N SER A 85 -8.93 -8.77 15.62
CA SER A 85 -9.42 -7.95 16.72
C SER A 85 -8.40 -7.76 17.86
N ASN A 86 -7.45 -8.69 18.02
CA ASN A 86 -6.32 -8.56 18.95
C ASN A 86 -5.19 -7.67 18.42
N GLY A 87 -5.31 -7.17 17.17
CA GLY A 87 -4.30 -6.33 16.52
C GLY A 87 -3.22 -7.09 15.74
N ASP A 88 -3.32 -8.41 15.62
CA ASP A 88 -2.40 -9.17 14.79
C ASP A 88 -2.69 -8.94 13.31
N ILE A 89 -1.62 -8.75 12.53
CA ILE A 89 -1.70 -8.58 11.07
C ILE A 89 -1.09 -9.83 10.42
N THR A 90 -1.81 -10.44 9.48
CA THR A 90 -1.36 -11.66 8.80
C THR A 90 -1.51 -11.55 7.29
N THR A 91 -0.49 -11.96 6.54
CA THR A 91 -0.53 -12.00 5.07
C THR A 91 -1.65 -12.92 4.58
N VAL A 92 -2.40 -12.45 3.59
CA VAL A 92 -3.45 -13.22 2.91
C VAL A 92 -3.06 -13.52 1.47
N ASP A 93 -2.53 -12.52 0.76
CA ASP A 93 -1.99 -12.68 -0.59
C ASP A 93 -0.55 -12.21 -0.62
N GLY A 94 0.27 -12.93 -1.40
CA GLY A 94 1.70 -12.63 -1.54
C GLY A 94 1.97 -11.32 -2.27
N ASP A 95 3.24 -11.07 -2.51
CA ASP A 95 3.69 -9.83 -3.12
C ASP A 95 3.29 -9.74 -4.58
N THR A 96 2.47 -8.76 -4.93
CA THR A 96 2.04 -8.47 -6.30
C THR A 96 2.78 -7.23 -6.82
N ILE A 97 3.32 -7.32 -8.03
CA ILE A 97 3.94 -6.20 -8.72
C ILE A 97 2.86 -5.33 -9.36
N ILE A 98 2.81 -4.06 -8.98
CA ILE A 98 1.85 -3.08 -9.52
C ILE A 98 2.36 -2.50 -10.84
N THR A 99 3.63 -2.13 -10.87
CA THR A 99 4.29 -1.56 -12.04
C THR A 99 4.91 -2.67 -12.88
N GLY A 100 4.70 -2.65 -14.19
CA GLY A 100 5.34 -3.61 -15.10
C GLY A 100 6.85 -3.43 -15.20
N GLN A 101 7.52 -4.33 -15.90
CA GLN A 101 8.97 -4.51 -15.95
C GLN A 101 9.82 -3.30 -16.42
N SER A 102 9.25 -2.31 -17.05
CA SER A 102 9.94 -1.09 -17.44
C SER A 102 9.97 -0.01 -16.36
N ALA A 103 9.43 -0.29 -15.21
CA ALA A 103 9.25 0.68 -14.14
C ALA A 103 10.48 0.86 -13.25
N GLY A 104 11.67 0.84 -13.80
CA GLY A 104 12.89 1.25 -13.07
C GLY A 104 12.84 2.67 -12.50
N HIS A 105 11.69 3.31 -12.51
CA HIS A 105 11.54 4.73 -12.31
C HIS A 105 10.38 5.15 -11.40
N CYS A 106 9.71 4.21 -10.72
CA CYS A 106 8.75 4.56 -9.69
C CYS A 106 9.46 5.30 -8.54
N ALA A 107 9.43 6.63 -8.58
CA ALA A 107 10.13 7.44 -7.60
C ALA A 107 9.25 7.80 -6.42
N TYR A 108 8.00 8.12 -6.67
CA TYR A 108 7.01 8.52 -5.69
C TYR A 108 5.71 7.79 -5.99
N ALA A 109 5.15 7.14 -5.00
CA ALA A 109 3.95 6.35 -5.18
C ALA A 109 3.04 6.41 -3.97
N THR A 110 1.75 6.43 -4.22
CA THR A 110 0.71 6.36 -3.20
C THR A 110 -0.47 5.54 -3.68
N MET A 111 -1.24 4.99 -2.77
CA MET A 111 -2.46 4.28 -3.10
C MET A 111 -3.60 4.65 -2.16
N THR A 112 -4.82 4.38 -2.59
CA THR A 112 -6.02 4.46 -1.76
C THR A 112 -7.01 3.38 -2.12
N CYS A 113 -7.69 2.82 -1.12
CA CYS A 113 -8.84 1.97 -1.34
C CYS A 113 -10.04 2.88 -1.69
N VAL A 114 -10.67 2.62 -2.83
CA VAL A 114 -11.78 3.45 -3.35
C VAL A 114 -13.15 2.78 -3.12
N GLY A 115 -13.17 1.73 -2.30
CA GLY A 115 -14.36 0.95 -1.99
C GLY A 115 -14.66 -0.14 -3.03
N ASN A 116 -15.61 -1.01 -2.71
CA ASN A 116 -16.05 -2.12 -3.57
C ASN A 116 -14.92 -3.08 -4.00
N GLY A 117 -13.90 -3.24 -3.17
CA GLY A 117 -12.73 -4.07 -3.49
C GLY A 117 -11.73 -3.39 -4.44
N LEU A 118 -11.93 -2.11 -4.79
CA LEU A 118 -11.05 -1.41 -5.73
C LEU A 118 -9.97 -0.62 -5.00
N VAL A 119 -8.78 -0.62 -5.59
CA VAL A 119 -7.61 0.11 -5.10
C VAL A 119 -7.03 0.94 -6.24
N ALA A 120 -6.91 2.24 -6.03
CA ALA A 120 -6.25 3.14 -6.97
C ALA A 120 -4.77 3.28 -6.60
N PHE A 121 -3.90 3.03 -7.56
CA PHE A 121 -2.45 3.16 -7.48
C PHE A 121 -2.01 4.34 -8.34
N ILE A 122 -1.26 5.27 -7.75
CA ILE A 122 -0.78 6.50 -8.42
C ILE A 122 0.72 6.60 -8.19
N TRP A 123 1.49 6.81 -9.26
CA TRP A 123 2.94 6.97 -9.13
C TRP A 123 3.52 7.93 -10.19
N SER A 124 4.69 8.45 -9.89
CA SER A 124 5.48 9.21 -10.84
C SER A 124 6.51 8.30 -11.51
N ASP A 125 6.49 8.27 -12.84
CA ASP A 125 7.57 7.72 -13.64
C ASP A 125 8.55 8.84 -13.97
N THR A 126 9.69 8.85 -13.29
CA THR A 126 10.68 9.91 -13.46
C THR A 126 11.44 9.83 -14.76
N ALA A 127 11.49 8.68 -15.43
CA ALA A 127 12.13 8.55 -16.73
C ALA A 127 11.25 9.08 -17.86
N ALA A 128 9.95 8.76 -17.80
CA ALA A 128 8.99 9.26 -18.77
C ALA A 128 8.51 10.68 -18.45
N GLY A 129 8.78 11.19 -17.24
CA GLY A 129 8.29 12.50 -16.80
C GLY A 129 6.78 12.56 -16.73
N ASN A 130 6.12 11.49 -16.33
CA ASN A 130 4.66 11.38 -16.31
C ASN A 130 4.16 10.88 -14.95
N MET A 131 2.95 11.26 -14.59
CA MET A 131 2.20 10.66 -13.51
C MET A 131 1.22 9.63 -14.07
N HIS A 132 1.24 8.43 -13.49
CA HIS A 132 0.44 7.30 -13.92
C HIS A 132 -0.57 6.90 -12.84
N MET A 133 -1.69 6.32 -13.29
CA MET A 133 -2.67 5.69 -12.42
C MET A 133 -3.06 4.31 -12.95
N LYS A 134 -3.29 3.38 -12.03
CA LYS A 134 -3.80 2.04 -12.31
C LYS A 134 -4.82 1.64 -11.25
N ILE A 135 -5.81 0.87 -11.64
CA ILE A 135 -6.81 0.31 -10.71
C ILE A 135 -6.55 -1.18 -10.57
N GLY A 136 -6.51 -1.64 -9.34
CA GLY A 136 -6.55 -3.05 -8.97
C GLY A 136 -7.87 -3.41 -8.30
N GLU A 137 -8.22 -4.68 -8.33
CA GLU A 137 -9.39 -5.25 -7.67
C GLU A 137 -8.98 -6.35 -6.70
N ILE A 138 -9.41 -6.24 -5.45
CA ILE A 138 -9.34 -7.33 -4.48
C ILE A 138 -10.50 -8.28 -4.77
N ARG A 139 -10.20 -9.44 -5.31
CA ARG A 139 -11.21 -10.45 -5.67
C ARG A 139 -11.77 -11.16 -4.45
N SER A 140 -12.87 -11.89 -4.64
CA SER A 140 -13.53 -12.65 -3.56
C SER A 140 -12.66 -13.75 -2.94
N ASN A 141 -11.65 -14.23 -3.67
CA ASN A 141 -10.64 -15.17 -3.16
C ASN A 141 -9.47 -14.47 -2.44
N ASN A 142 -9.60 -13.16 -2.18
CA ASN A 142 -8.63 -12.30 -1.52
C ASN A 142 -7.30 -12.09 -2.29
N THR A 143 -7.26 -12.35 -3.59
CA THR A 143 -6.11 -12.03 -4.43
C THR A 143 -6.28 -10.66 -5.08
N MET A 144 -5.16 -9.98 -5.35
CA MET A 144 -5.18 -8.75 -6.14
C MET A 144 -5.15 -9.07 -7.62
N HIS A 145 -6.13 -8.56 -8.34
CA HIS A 145 -6.12 -8.51 -9.79
C HIS A 145 -5.82 -7.10 -10.27
N ILE A 146 -4.69 -6.92 -10.90
CA ILE A 146 -4.34 -5.68 -11.57
C ILE A 146 -4.62 -5.90 -13.06
N GLY A 147 -5.54 -5.12 -13.62
CA GLY A 147 -6.02 -5.30 -14.98
C GLY A 147 -4.89 -5.49 -15.98
N SER A 148 -5.12 -6.35 -16.95
CA SER A 148 -4.15 -6.76 -17.99
C SER A 148 -3.79 -5.65 -18.98
N SER A 149 -4.39 -4.48 -18.87
CA SER A 149 -3.92 -3.34 -19.66
C SER A 149 -2.48 -3.04 -19.24
N PRO A 150 -1.50 -3.24 -20.13
CA PRO A 150 -0.10 -3.05 -19.79
C PRO A 150 0.19 -1.59 -19.44
N GLU A 151 -0.69 -0.70 -19.80
CA GLU A 151 -0.46 0.73 -19.66
C GLU A 151 -1.31 1.32 -18.54
N ALA A 152 -0.64 1.77 -17.49
CA ALA A 152 -1.23 2.71 -16.59
C ALA A 152 -1.63 3.97 -17.36
N LYS A 153 -2.80 4.52 -17.06
CA LYS A 153 -3.21 5.77 -17.68
C LYS A 153 -2.29 6.88 -17.21
N VAL A 154 -1.68 7.60 -18.16
CA VAL A 154 -1.01 8.86 -17.88
C VAL A 154 -2.08 9.88 -17.49
N ILE A 155 -1.97 10.45 -16.29
CA ILE A 155 -2.93 11.43 -15.78
C ILE A 155 -2.36 12.85 -15.76
N ALA A 156 -1.05 12.98 -15.83
CA ALA A 156 -0.38 14.27 -15.97
C ALA A 156 1.01 14.08 -16.58
N SER A 157 1.48 15.10 -17.30
CA SER A 157 2.86 15.21 -17.78
C SER A 157 3.64 16.13 -16.84
N GLY A 158 4.90 15.78 -16.57
CA GLY A 158 5.77 16.46 -15.62
C GLY A 158 6.17 15.55 -14.47
N THR A 159 7.18 15.97 -13.70
CA THR A 159 7.60 15.25 -12.50
C THR A 159 6.75 15.70 -11.32
N PHE A 160 6.01 14.77 -10.76
CA PHE A 160 5.12 15.01 -9.62
C PHE A 160 5.54 14.13 -8.45
N GLU A 161 5.27 14.61 -7.24
CA GLU A 161 5.45 13.85 -6.00
C GLU A 161 4.07 13.60 -5.36
N PRO A 162 3.36 12.53 -5.72
CA PRO A 162 2.11 12.20 -5.03
C PRO A 162 2.41 11.90 -3.55
N LYS A 163 1.88 12.71 -2.66
CA LYS A 163 2.11 12.57 -1.20
C LYS A 163 1.05 11.71 -0.53
N SER A 164 -0.19 11.83 -0.97
CA SER A 164 -1.29 11.04 -0.45
C SER A 164 -2.42 10.94 -1.48
N ALA A 165 -3.22 9.90 -1.36
CA ALA A 165 -4.47 9.76 -2.07
C ALA A 165 -5.58 9.49 -1.05
N VAL A 166 -6.73 10.15 -1.22
CA VAL A 166 -7.91 9.98 -0.37
C VAL A 166 -9.11 9.74 -1.28
N TYR A 167 -9.94 8.81 -0.90
CA TYR A 167 -11.24 8.62 -1.52
C TYR A 167 -12.30 9.28 -0.64
N ASN A 168 -13.13 10.09 -1.26
CA ASN A 168 -14.30 10.69 -0.62
C ASN A 168 -15.55 9.97 -1.15
N SER A 169 -16.21 9.25 -0.24
CA SER A 169 -17.44 8.48 -0.53
C SER A 169 -18.70 9.31 -0.39
#